data_df1994e4571378b650a25bccd1959fd9
#
_entry.id   df1994e4571378b650a25bccd1959fd9
#
_cell.length_a   1.000
_cell.length_b   1.000
_cell.length_c   1.000
_cell.angle_alpha   90.00
_cell.angle_beta   90.00
_cell.angle_gamma   90.00
#
_symmetry.space_group_name_H-M   'P 1'
#
loop_
_entity.id
_entity.type
_entity.pdbx_description
1 polymer ?
#
loop_
_entity_poly.entity_id
_entity_poly.type
_entity_poly.pdbx_seq_one_letter_code
_entity_poly.pdbx_strand_id
1 'polypeptide(L)'
;MEDFEFVSPTHFVFGHKAESKVGPMLAERGARKVLLHYGGQSAIKSGLIDRVCASLEQADIEYVKLGGVRPNPEIGLVREGVALCKENGVDWVLAVGGGSVVDSAKAIANGACIDYDVWELITKKYPNTEVLPIAVVLTIPAAGSEASKNTVISNDELGMKTGYASNYQRPKLAFMNPELTFTLPPFQTAAGITDMFCHLLERFFDDVGAVPVTDGMNLSVMRTIRAEAPRVLAEPENYDARANIMWAGMLCHQGLLGMGRHEDWATHGLEHELSAYDTTVTHGAGLACLFPAWMEYVYDANPARFAQYGYEVFGLAPTGDIESDALSAIDETRMFFASLGMPISLGELGLDEDNIEDAIAEMIPTLRENKGEPFGSFKKLTMEDAAEIYRLAL
;
A
#
# COMPACT_ATOMS: atom_id res chain seq x y z
N MET A 1 16.40 4.13 19.47
CA MET A 1 15.71 5.06 18.53
C MET A 1 16.75 5.62 17.60
N GLU A 2 16.56 5.42 16.30
CA GLU A 2 17.45 5.94 15.26
C GLU A 2 17.13 7.40 14.94
N ASP A 3 18.08 8.13 14.35
CA ASP A 3 17.86 9.47 13.86
C ASP A 3 16.94 9.45 12.65
N PHE A 4 16.05 10.42 12.52
CA PHE A 4 15.10 10.48 11.42
C PHE A 4 14.76 11.90 10.97
N GLU A 5 14.32 12.00 9.72
CA GLU A 5 13.66 13.18 9.16
C GLU A 5 12.24 12.79 8.70
N PHE A 6 11.25 13.57 9.08
CA PHE A 6 9.86 13.34 8.74
C PHE A 6 9.28 14.51 7.94
N VAL A 7 8.71 14.20 6.77
CA VAL A 7 8.05 15.16 5.88
C VAL A 7 6.67 14.65 5.52
N SER A 8 5.63 15.42 5.76
CA SER A 8 4.25 15.11 5.40
C SER A 8 3.55 16.35 4.84
N PRO A 9 3.74 16.68 3.55
CA PRO A 9 3.22 17.90 2.93
C PRO A 9 1.76 17.79 2.50
N THR A 10 1.12 16.64 2.62
CA THR A 10 -0.23 16.40 2.10
C THR A 10 -1.28 17.13 2.94
N HIS A 11 -2.12 17.92 2.27
CA HIS A 11 -3.32 18.50 2.88
C HIS A 11 -4.49 17.53 2.71
N PHE A 12 -4.91 16.93 3.81
CA PHE A 12 -6.04 16.00 3.84
C PHE A 12 -7.37 16.74 3.97
N VAL A 13 -8.31 16.44 3.08
CA VAL A 13 -9.69 16.92 3.10
C VAL A 13 -10.59 15.71 3.37
N PHE A 14 -10.95 15.54 4.63
CA PHE A 14 -11.65 14.34 5.10
C PHE A 14 -13.13 14.64 5.39
N GLY A 15 -14.01 13.70 5.03
CA GLY A 15 -15.41 13.73 5.40
C GLY A 15 -16.36 13.72 4.20
N HIS A 16 -17.64 13.89 4.49
CA HIS A 16 -18.71 13.87 3.49
C HIS A 16 -18.43 14.84 2.34
N LYS A 17 -18.62 14.35 1.11
CA LYS A 17 -18.48 15.14 -0.13
C LYS A 17 -17.11 15.82 -0.27
N ALA A 18 -16.05 15.29 0.33
CA ALA A 18 -14.70 15.84 0.22
C ALA A 18 -14.29 16.05 -1.25
N GLU A 19 -14.68 15.15 -2.15
CA GLU A 19 -14.43 15.21 -3.58
C GLU A 19 -15.03 16.43 -4.28
N SER A 20 -16.07 17.03 -3.72
CA SER A 20 -16.67 18.26 -4.30
C SER A 20 -15.76 19.49 -4.20
N LYS A 21 -14.75 19.44 -3.33
CA LYS A 21 -13.79 20.51 -3.13
C LYS A 21 -12.58 20.45 -4.07
N VAL A 22 -12.53 19.46 -4.98
CA VAL A 22 -11.39 19.25 -5.90
C VAL A 22 -11.11 20.49 -6.73
N GLY A 23 -12.08 20.97 -7.50
CA GLY A 23 -11.91 22.13 -8.38
C GLY A 23 -11.49 23.40 -7.62
N PRO A 24 -12.25 23.87 -6.61
CA PRO A 24 -11.89 25.05 -5.84
C PRO A 24 -10.50 24.99 -5.23
N MET A 25 -10.10 23.85 -4.65
CA MET A 25 -8.80 23.73 -3.99
C MET A 25 -7.63 23.59 -4.95
N LEU A 26 -7.85 23.03 -6.14
CA LEU A 26 -6.84 23.02 -7.22
C LEU A 26 -6.67 24.43 -7.81
N ALA A 27 -7.76 25.14 -8.07
CA ALA A 27 -7.72 26.54 -8.55
C ALA A 27 -6.97 27.46 -7.57
N GLU A 28 -7.23 27.34 -6.27
CA GLU A 28 -6.51 28.07 -5.21
C GLU A 28 -5.00 27.83 -5.26
N ARG A 29 -4.56 26.67 -5.75
CA ARG A 29 -3.15 26.30 -5.91
C ARG A 29 -2.59 26.58 -7.31
N GLY A 30 -3.36 27.25 -8.16
CA GLY A 30 -2.94 27.71 -9.46
C GLY A 30 -2.98 26.65 -10.56
N ALA A 31 -3.70 25.53 -10.33
CA ALA A 31 -3.93 24.53 -11.38
C ALA A 31 -4.73 25.12 -12.54
N ARG A 32 -4.30 24.88 -13.75
CA ARG A 32 -4.96 25.34 -14.99
C ARG A 32 -5.37 24.19 -15.88
N LYS A 33 -4.56 23.14 -15.92
CA LYS A 33 -4.80 21.95 -16.75
C LYS A 33 -4.37 20.69 -16.04
N VAL A 34 -5.30 19.76 -15.85
CA VAL A 34 -5.13 18.57 -15.04
C VAL A 34 -5.15 17.32 -15.91
N LEU A 35 -4.25 16.36 -15.66
CA LEU A 35 -4.46 14.98 -16.08
C LEU A 35 -5.38 14.31 -15.06
N LEU A 36 -6.64 14.02 -15.45
CA LEU A 36 -7.58 13.22 -14.66
C LEU A 36 -7.30 11.74 -14.92
N HIS A 37 -6.57 11.11 -13.99
CA HIS A 37 -6.15 9.73 -14.09
C HIS A 37 -7.00 8.84 -13.16
N TYR A 38 -7.57 7.74 -13.69
CA TYR A 38 -8.49 6.91 -12.93
C TYR A 38 -8.44 5.43 -13.34
N GLY A 39 -9.00 4.58 -12.47
CA GLY A 39 -9.06 3.14 -12.68
C GLY A 39 -10.08 2.71 -13.73
N GLY A 40 -10.70 1.55 -13.47
CA GLY A 40 -11.69 0.96 -14.39
C GLY A 40 -13.08 1.56 -14.26
N GLN A 41 -14.09 0.70 -14.38
CA GLN A 41 -15.47 1.11 -14.54
C GLN A 41 -16.17 1.60 -13.26
N SER A 42 -15.66 1.27 -12.07
CA SER A 42 -16.36 1.57 -10.80
C SER A 42 -16.55 3.07 -10.56
N ALA A 43 -15.49 3.86 -10.73
CA ALA A 43 -15.54 5.31 -10.56
C ALA A 43 -16.42 6.00 -11.62
N ILE A 44 -16.49 5.43 -12.82
CA ILE A 44 -17.40 5.91 -13.90
C ILE A 44 -18.85 5.58 -13.54
N LYS A 45 -19.14 4.30 -13.24
CA LYS A 45 -20.50 3.82 -12.95
C LYS A 45 -21.12 4.46 -11.70
N SER A 46 -20.32 4.82 -10.71
CA SER A 46 -20.76 5.55 -9.51
C SER A 46 -21.03 7.05 -9.77
N GLY A 47 -20.74 7.54 -10.99
CA GLY A 47 -20.80 8.96 -11.33
C GLY A 47 -19.73 9.82 -10.65
N LEU A 48 -18.73 9.22 -10.02
CA LEU A 48 -17.66 9.96 -9.35
C LEU A 48 -16.83 10.78 -10.33
N ILE A 49 -16.46 10.20 -11.47
CA ILE A 49 -15.71 10.92 -12.52
C ILE A 49 -16.49 12.14 -13.02
N ASP A 50 -17.79 12.02 -13.23
CA ASP A 50 -18.62 13.14 -13.68
C ASP A 50 -18.72 14.25 -12.63
N ARG A 51 -18.82 13.88 -11.33
CA ARG A 51 -18.80 14.87 -10.23
C ARG A 51 -17.45 15.60 -10.15
N VAL A 52 -16.34 14.88 -10.33
CA VAL A 52 -15.00 15.46 -10.36
C VAL A 52 -14.83 16.37 -11.56
N CYS A 53 -15.24 15.95 -12.76
CA CYS A 53 -15.21 16.80 -13.95
C CYS A 53 -16.02 18.09 -13.75
N ALA A 54 -17.26 17.97 -13.26
CA ALA A 54 -18.10 19.14 -12.96
C ALA A 54 -17.46 20.10 -11.95
N SER A 55 -16.74 19.57 -10.95
CA SER A 55 -16.00 20.40 -9.98
C SER A 55 -14.83 21.14 -10.63
N LEU A 56 -14.10 20.51 -11.57
CA LEU A 56 -13.03 21.15 -12.33
C LEU A 56 -13.58 22.23 -13.28
N GLU A 57 -14.66 21.93 -14.01
CA GLU A 57 -15.33 22.87 -14.94
C GLU A 57 -15.85 24.11 -14.22
N GLN A 58 -16.45 23.94 -13.04
CA GLN A 58 -16.92 25.05 -12.21
C GLN A 58 -15.77 25.97 -11.69
N ALA A 59 -14.56 25.44 -11.69
CA ALA A 59 -13.35 26.17 -11.27
C ALA A 59 -12.52 26.66 -12.46
N ASP A 60 -13.05 26.59 -13.70
CA ASP A 60 -12.39 26.95 -14.96
C ASP A 60 -11.05 26.20 -15.16
N ILE A 61 -10.94 24.93 -14.73
CA ILE A 61 -9.76 24.08 -14.90
C ILE A 61 -9.99 23.14 -16.08
N GLU A 62 -9.12 23.21 -17.09
CA GLU A 62 -9.10 22.25 -18.18
C GLU A 62 -8.60 20.88 -17.72
N TYR A 63 -9.01 19.82 -18.40
CA TYR A 63 -8.52 18.47 -18.09
C TYR A 63 -8.40 17.56 -19.32
N VAL A 64 -7.47 16.62 -19.23
CA VAL A 64 -7.31 15.50 -20.14
C VAL A 64 -7.59 14.23 -19.34
N LYS A 65 -8.31 13.26 -19.90
CA LYS A 65 -8.67 12.01 -19.21
C LYS A 65 -7.75 10.87 -19.64
N LEU A 66 -7.29 10.11 -18.65
CA LEU A 66 -6.60 8.82 -18.87
C LEU A 66 -7.15 7.80 -17.85
N GLY A 67 -7.96 6.88 -18.31
CA GLY A 67 -8.53 5.81 -17.51
C GLY A 67 -7.85 4.46 -17.78
N GLY A 68 -8.31 3.41 -17.08
CA GLY A 68 -7.93 2.04 -17.38
C GLY A 68 -6.82 1.46 -16.49
N VAL A 69 -6.46 2.13 -15.40
CA VAL A 69 -5.51 1.55 -14.43
C VAL A 69 -6.06 0.25 -13.87
N ARG A 70 -5.25 -0.80 -13.93
CA ARG A 70 -5.49 -2.12 -13.33
C ARG A 70 -4.78 -2.23 -11.98
N PRO A 71 -5.16 -3.21 -11.13
CA PRO A 71 -4.28 -3.65 -10.04
C PRO A 71 -2.87 -3.97 -10.57
N ASN A 72 -1.84 -3.70 -9.76
CA ASN A 72 -0.44 -3.76 -10.21
C ASN A 72 -0.21 -2.85 -11.44
N PRO A 73 -0.16 -1.52 -11.26
CA PRO A 73 -0.19 -0.56 -12.37
C PRO A 73 1.01 -0.74 -13.29
N GLU A 74 0.72 -0.76 -14.59
CA GLU A 74 1.67 -1.13 -15.64
C GLU A 74 2.36 0.08 -16.25
N ILE A 75 3.64 -0.09 -16.60
CA ILE A 75 4.49 0.95 -17.17
C ILE A 75 3.99 1.49 -18.52
N GLY A 76 3.30 0.66 -19.32
CA GLY A 76 2.74 1.09 -20.60
C GLY A 76 1.75 2.25 -20.47
N LEU A 77 0.79 2.14 -19.53
CA LEU A 77 -0.17 3.21 -19.27
C LEU A 77 0.49 4.44 -18.63
N VAL A 78 1.54 4.25 -17.81
CA VAL A 78 2.32 5.36 -17.26
C VAL A 78 3.00 6.15 -18.38
N ARG A 79 3.62 5.48 -19.36
CA ARG A 79 4.25 6.13 -20.53
C ARG A 79 3.24 6.93 -21.36
N GLU A 80 2.03 6.39 -21.55
CA GLU A 80 0.92 7.12 -22.20
C GLU A 80 0.56 8.39 -21.43
N GLY A 81 0.42 8.29 -20.11
CA GLY A 81 0.15 9.44 -19.25
C GLY A 81 1.23 10.50 -19.28
N VAL A 82 2.50 10.10 -19.33
CA VAL A 82 3.65 11.01 -19.49
C VAL A 82 3.55 11.77 -20.81
N ALA A 83 3.27 11.08 -21.90
CA ALA A 83 3.10 11.69 -23.22
C ALA A 83 1.95 12.70 -23.21
N LEU A 84 0.78 12.31 -22.69
CA LEU A 84 -0.38 13.21 -22.56
C LEU A 84 -0.06 14.47 -21.74
N CYS A 85 0.67 14.33 -20.63
CA CYS A 85 1.07 15.49 -19.83
C CYS A 85 1.93 16.47 -20.61
N LYS A 86 2.96 15.98 -21.33
CA LYS A 86 3.89 16.79 -22.11
C LYS A 86 3.20 17.45 -23.32
N GLU A 87 2.41 16.71 -24.07
CA GLU A 87 1.72 17.19 -25.27
C GLU A 87 0.66 18.26 -24.96
N ASN A 88 -0.01 18.15 -23.81
CA ASN A 88 -1.10 19.04 -23.45
C ASN A 88 -0.71 20.16 -22.47
N GLY A 89 0.54 20.22 -22.00
CA GLY A 89 0.97 21.22 -21.04
C GLY A 89 0.26 21.10 -19.68
N VAL A 90 0.07 19.85 -19.20
CA VAL A 90 -0.55 19.55 -17.91
C VAL A 90 0.33 20.08 -16.78
N ASP A 91 -0.28 20.73 -15.79
CA ASP A 91 0.40 21.30 -14.62
C ASP A 91 0.05 20.61 -13.28
N TRP A 92 -0.94 19.70 -13.28
CA TRP A 92 -1.33 18.86 -12.14
C TRP A 92 -1.75 17.46 -12.57
N VAL A 93 -1.48 16.44 -11.76
CA VAL A 93 -2.03 15.10 -11.93
C VAL A 93 -3.08 14.84 -10.83
N LEU A 94 -4.31 14.51 -11.21
CA LEU A 94 -5.41 14.16 -10.31
C LEU A 94 -5.72 12.68 -10.42
N ALA A 95 -5.35 11.91 -9.40
CA ALA A 95 -5.66 10.49 -9.27
C ALA A 95 -7.05 10.30 -8.66
N VAL A 96 -7.95 9.54 -9.31
CA VAL A 96 -9.25 9.16 -8.77
C VAL A 96 -9.32 7.63 -8.70
N GLY A 97 -9.03 7.07 -7.50
CA GLY A 97 -8.93 5.62 -7.35
C GLY A 97 -8.31 5.16 -6.05
N GLY A 98 -7.88 3.92 -6.03
CA GLY A 98 -7.08 3.31 -4.96
C GLY A 98 -5.58 3.43 -5.21
N GLY A 99 -4.78 2.68 -4.44
CA GLY A 99 -3.31 2.72 -4.46
C GLY A 99 -2.69 2.61 -5.84
N SER A 100 -3.15 1.67 -6.68
CA SER A 100 -2.63 1.49 -8.05
C SER A 100 -2.78 2.73 -8.92
N VAL A 101 -3.91 3.45 -8.81
CA VAL A 101 -4.14 4.69 -9.55
C VAL A 101 -3.22 5.81 -9.04
N VAL A 102 -3.04 5.88 -7.73
CA VAL A 102 -2.17 6.89 -7.11
C VAL A 102 -0.71 6.62 -7.46
N ASP A 103 -0.28 5.37 -7.45
CA ASP A 103 1.08 4.98 -7.82
C ASP A 103 1.37 5.27 -9.29
N SER A 104 0.46 4.90 -10.19
CA SER A 104 0.55 5.27 -11.62
C SER A 104 0.63 6.79 -11.80
N ALA A 105 -0.21 7.56 -11.08
CA ALA A 105 -0.19 9.02 -11.13
C ALA A 105 1.14 9.63 -10.65
N LYS A 106 1.76 9.06 -9.60
CA LYS A 106 3.09 9.47 -9.14
C LYS A 106 4.17 9.22 -10.18
N ALA A 107 4.15 8.03 -10.81
CA ALA A 107 5.09 7.70 -11.87
C ALA A 107 4.90 8.64 -13.08
N ILE A 108 3.65 8.93 -13.50
CA ILE A 108 3.34 9.90 -14.55
C ILE A 108 3.87 11.29 -14.19
N ALA A 109 3.62 11.76 -12.97
CA ALA A 109 4.03 13.08 -12.50
C ALA A 109 5.56 13.25 -12.50
N ASN A 110 6.31 12.20 -12.17
CA ASN A 110 7.77 12.16 -12.31
C ASN A 110 8.19 12.16 -13.78
N GLY A 111 7.63 11.25 -14.59
CA GLY A 111 7.98 11.08 -15.99
C GLY A 111 7.70 12.32 -16.85
N ALA A 112 6.70 13.12 -16.49
CA ALA A 112 6.37 14.36 -17.16
C ALA A 112 7.46 15.44 -17.04
N CYS A 113 8.31 15.36 -16.02
CA CYS A 113 9.37 16.33 -15.71
C CYS A 113 10.78 15.86 -16.08
N ILE A 114 10.93 14.70 -16.71
CA ILE A 114 12.24 14.16 -17.11
C ILE A 114 12.30 13.90 -18.63
N ASP A 115 13.51 13.85 -19.21
CA ASP A 115 13.72 13.66 -20.65
C ASP A 115 14.09 12.22 -21.04
N TYR A 116 14.17 11.32 -20.05
CA TYR A 116 14.43 9.89 -20.22
C TYR A 116 13.22 9.05 -19.79
N ASP A 117 13.25 7.75 -20.03
CA ASP A 117 12.13 6.86 -19.71
C ASP A 117 11.92 6.76 -18.19
N VAL A 118 10.67 6.87 -17.74
CA VAL A 118 10.33 6.81 -16.32
C VAL A 118 10.65 5.45 -15.68
N TRP A 119 10.73 4.37 -16.46
CA TRP A 119 11.18 3.07 -15.96
C TRP A 119 12.65 3.10 -15.53
N GLU A 120 13.49 3.87 -16.22
CA GLU A 120 14.88 4.07 -15.79
C GLU A 120 14.96 4.83 -14.46
N LEU A 121 14.11 5.84 -14.26
CA LEU A 121 14.02 6.53 -12.96
C LEU A 121 13.71 5.53 -11.84
N ILE A 122 12.70 4.67 -12.06
CA ILE A 122 12.21 3.72 -11.08
C ILE A 122 13.27 2.65 -10.76
N THR A 123 13.85 2.02 -11.77
CA THR A 123 14.80 0.91 -11.61
C THR A 123 16.18 1.37 -11.14
N LYS A 124 16.70 2.46 -11.69
CA LYS A 124 18.02 2.99 -11.36
C LYS A 124 18.01 3.91 -10.14
N LYS A 125 16.82 4.18 -9.57
CA LYS A 125 16.64 5.04 -8.37
C LYS A 125 17.28 6.42 -8.55
N TYR A 126 17.20 7.00 -9.74
CA TYR A 126 17.74 8.33 -9.97
C TYR A 126 17.06 9.38 -9.08
N PRO A 127 17.80 10.31 -8.49
CA PRO A 127 17.19 11.41 -7.75
C PRO A 127 16.39 12.30 -8.70
N ASN A 128 15.13 12.58 -8.37
CA ASN A 128 14.30 13.54 -9.08
C ASN A 128 13.63 14.49 -8.09
N THR A 129 13.84 15.78 -8.27
CA THR A 129 13.27 16.87 -7.43
C THR A 129 12.16 17.61 -8.14
N GLU A 130 12.02 17.46 -9.46
CA GLU A 130 11.00 18.09 -10.28
C GLU A 130 9.89 17.07 -10.59
N VAL A 131 8.73 17.28 -10.00
CA VAL A 131 7.57 16.39 -10.10
C VAL A 131 6.33 17.26 -10.22
N LEU A 132 5.44 16.95 -11.17
CA LEU A 132 4.15 17.63 -11.22
C LEU A 132 3.41 17.43 -9.89
N PRO A 133 2.75 18.46 -9.35
CA PRO A 133 1.97 18.30 -8.15
C PRO A 133 0.82 17.33 -8.34
N ILE A 134 0.54 16.54 -7.30
CA ILE A 134 -0.42 15.44 -7.35
C ILE A 134 -1.56 15.73 -6.37
N ALA A 135 -2.79 15.51 -6.82
CA ALA A 135 -3.99 15.44 -5.99
C ALA A 135 -4.62 14.06 -6.09
N VAL A 136 -5.29 13.63 -5.02
CA VAL A 136 -5.90 12.30 -4.94
C VAL A 136 -7.35 12.42 -4.47
N VAL A 137 -8.28 11.74 -5.15
CA VAL A 137 -9.59 11.37 -4.62
C VAL A 137 -9.55 9.88 -4.32
N LEU A 138 -9.48 9.53 -3.04
CA LEU A 138 -9.31 8.15 -2.60
C LEU A 138 -10.64 7.39 -2.65
N THR A 139 -10.62 6.20 -3.27
CA THR A 139 -11.80 5.32 -3.36
C THR A 139 -11.61 3.98 -2.67
N ILE A 140 -10.38 3.58 -2.36
CA ILE A 140 -10.03 2.31 -1.69
C ILE A 140 -8.93 2.60 -0.66
N PRO A 141 -9.23 2.58 0.64
CA PRO A 141 -8.20 2.65 1.67
C PRO A 141 -7.48 1.29 1.78
N ALA A 142 -6.18 1.29 1.55
CA ALA A 142 -5.32 0.11 1.63
C ALA A 142 -3.85 0.56 1.79
N ALA A 143 -3.15 0.76 0.67
CA ALA A 143 -1.74 1.05 0.59
C ALA A 143 -1.30 2.42 1.17
N GLY A 144 -2.21 3.33 1.57
CA GLY A 144 -1.86 4.66 2.06
C GLY A 144 -1.08 5.53 1.07
N SER A 145 -1.20 5.24 -0.24
CA SER A 145 -0.43 5.91 -1.28
C SER A 145 -0.76 7.40 -1.39
N GLU A 146 -1.96 7.83 -0.99
CA GLU A 146 -2.38 9.24 -0.93
C GLU A 146 -1.55 10.11 0.03
N ALA A 147 -0.77 9.46 0.91
CA ALA A 147 0.09 10.12 1.89
C ALA A 147 1.57 9.73 1.77
N SER A 148 1.87 8.65 1.06
CA SER A 148 3.21 8.05 1.05
C SER A 148 4.14 8.67 0.02
N LYS A 149 5.45 8.47 0.24
CA LYS A 149 6.51 8.82 -0.71
C LYS A 149 6.79 7.75 -1.76
N ASN A 150 6.11 6.61 -1.70
CA ASN A 150 6.38 5.43 -2.53
C ASN A 150 5.46 5.37 -3.74
N THR A 151 5.94 4.76 -4.80
CA THR A 151 5.19 4.28 -5.96
C THR A 151 5.73 2.90 -6.36
N VAL A 152 4.86 1.98 -6.75
CA VAL A 152 5.23 0.64 -7.21
C VAL A 152 4.61 0.43 -8.59
N ILE A 153 5.43 0.06 -9.58
CA ILE A 153 5.02 -0.11 -10.97
C ILE A 153 5.47 -1.48 -11.46
N SER A 154 4.61 -2.14 -12.22
CA SER A 154 4.91 -3.39 -12.91
C SER A 154 5.36 -3.15 -14.34
N ASN A 155 6.20 -4.03 -14.83
CA ASN A 155 6.57 -4.12 -16.22
C ASN A 155 6.39 -5.59 -16.65
N ASP A 156 5.26 -5.86 -17.28
CA ASP A 156 4.84 -7.22 -17.65
C ASP A 156 5.78 -7.82 -18.72
N GLU A 157 6.40 -6.97 -19.59
CA GLU A 157 7.38 -7.44 -20.59
C GLU A 157 8.65 -8.02 -19.95
N LEU A 158 9.02 -7.51 -18.77
CA LEU A 158 10.21 -7.94 -18.05
C LEU A 158 9.89 -8.86 -16.88
N GLY A 159 8.61 -9.11 -16.56
CA GLY A 159 8.19 -9.87 -15.38
C GLY A 159 8.66 -9.21 -14.06
N MET A 160 8.73 -7.87 -14.02
CA MET A 160 9.29 -7.13 -12.89
C MET A 160 8.24 -6.23 -12.24
N LYS A 161 8.21 -6.21 -10.91
CA LYS A 161 7.45 -5.26 -10.09
C LYS A 161 8.42 -4.59 -9.12
N THR A 162 8.58 -3.27 -9.21
CA THR A 162 9.56 -2.55 -8.38
C THR A 162 9.07 -1.16 -7.99
N GLY A 163 9.60 -0.63 -6.90
CA GLY A 163 9.17 0.65 -6.34
C GLY A 163 10.22 1.75 -6.45
N TYR A 164 9.75 2.99 -6.42
CA TYR A 164 10.55 4.20 -6.30
C TYR A 164 10.03 5.07 -5.16
N ALA A 165 10.91 5.70 -4.38
CA ALA A 165 10.56 6.51 -3.23
C ALA A 165 11.18 7.90 -3.31
N SER A 166 10.34 8.95 -3.21
CA SER A 166 10.79 10.34 -3.15
C SER A 166 9.79 11.21 -2.39
N ASN A 167 10.27 12.09 -1.50
CA ASN A 167 9.40 13.04 -0.83
C ASN A 167 8.75 14.06 -1.79
N TYR A 168 9.33 14.26 -2.96
CA TYR A 168 8.82 15.20 -3.97
C TYR A 168 7.53 14.70 -4.64
N GLN A 169 7.33 13.37 -4.75
CA GLN A 169 6.12 12.75 -5.32
C GLN A 169 4.97 12.56 -4.32
N ARG A 170 5.14 12.98 -3.04
CA ARG A 170 4.02 12.94 -2.09
C ARG A 170 2.89 13.83 -2.60
N PRO A 171 1.64 13.32 -2.62
CA PRO A 171 0.49 14.13 -3.01
C PRO A 171 0.39 15.43 -2.20
N LYS A 172 0.00 16.50 -2.84
CA LYS A 172 -0.22 17.81 -2.20
C LYS A 172 -1.60 17.94 -1.59
N LEU A 173 -2.58 17.20 -2.16
CA LEU A 173 -3.98 17.16 -1.72
C LEU A 173 -4.46 15.70 -1.71
N ALA A 174 -5.21 15.33 -0.69
CA ALA A 174 -5.93 14.07 -0.64
C ALA A 174 -7.38 14.30 -0.17
N PHE A 175 -8.34 13.99 -1.03
CA PHE A 175 -9.78 14.09 -0.76
C PHE A 175 -10.28 12.70 -0.35
N MET A 176 -10.73 12.58 0.87
CA MET A 176 -11.05 11.32 1.54
C MET A 176 -12.49 11.36 2.04
N ASN A 177 -13.42 10.87 1.22
CA ASN A 177 -14.83 10.70 1.60
C ASN A 177 -15.11 9.22 1.86
N PRO A 178 -15.37 8.80 3.10
CA PRO A 178 -15.69 7.41 3.44
C PRO A 178 -16.85 6.81 2.64
N GLU A 179 -17.83 7.62 2.22
CA GLU A 179 -18.97 7.17 1.43
C GLU A 179 -18.57 6.60 0.05
N LEU A 180 -17.44 7.02 -0.50
CA LEU A 180 -16.91 6.48 -1.76
C LEU A 180 -16.50 5.00 -1.66
N THR A 181 -16.39 4.48 -0.45
CA THR A 181 -16.00 3.10 -0.18
C THR A 181 -17.20 2.17 0.09
N PHE A 182 -18.43 2.68 0.18
CA PHE A 182 -19.61 1.89 0.52
C PHE A 182 -19.91 0.77 -0.48
N THR A 183 -19.55 0.97 -1.74
CA THR A 183 -19.79 0.01 -2.82
C THR A 183 -18.62 -0.92 -3.10
N LEU A 184 -17.58 -0.87 -2.28
CA LEU A 184 -16.45 -1.80 -2.42
C LEU A 184 -16.90 -3.24 -2.15
N PRO A 185 -16.53 -4.20 -3.00
CA PRO A 185 -16.74 -5.60 -2.70
C PRO A 185 -16.11 -6.00 -1.35
N PRO A 186 -16.73 -6.90 -0.59
CA PRO A 186 -16.19 -7.35 0.70
C PRO A 186 -14.74 -7.82 0.62
N PHE A 187 -14.40 -8.59 -0.42
CA PHE A 187 -13.02 -9.06 -0.65
C PHE A 187 -12.03 -7.92 -0.82
N GLN A 188 -12.36 -6.86 -1.58
CA GLN A 188 -11.49 -5.70 -1.76
C GLN A 188 -11.35 -4.88 -0.47
N THR A 189 -12.40 -4.80 0.33
CA THR A 189 -12.34 -4.18 1.66
C THR A 189 -11.42 -4.97 2.57
N ALA A 190 -11.56 -6.29 2.63
CA ALA A 190 -10.74 -7.18 3.45
C ALA A 190 -9.26 -7.18 3.02
N ALA A 191 -8.99 -7.27 1.72
CA ALA A 191 -7.63 -7.18 1.18
C ALA A 191 -6.96 -5.84 1.52
N GLY A 192 -7.69 -4.71 1.40
CA GLY A 192 -7.18 -3.41 1.81
C GLY A 192 -6.88 -3.32 3.31
N ILE A 193 -7.75 -3.89 4.15
CA ILE A 193 -7.54 -3.96 5.61
C ILE A 193 -6.31 -4.81 5.95
N THR A 194 -6.12 -5.94 5.29
CA THR A 194 -4.94 -6.80 5.46
C THR A 194 -3.67 -6.07 5.07
N ASP A 195 -3.65 -5.41 3.92
CA ASP A 195 -2.50 -4.63 3.43
C ASP A 195 -2.11 -3.53 4.44
N MET A 196 -3.07 -2.70 4.90
CA MET A 196 -2.75 -1.67 5.90
C MET A 196 -2.28 -2.27 7.24
N PHE A 197 -2.79 -3.42 7.65
CA PHE A 197 -2.34 -4.10 8.85
C PHE A 197 -0.91 -4.62 8.69
N CYS A 198 -0.59 -5.22 7.55
CA CYS A 198 0.76 -5.66 7.22
C CYS A 198 1.77 -4.50 7.17
N HIS A 199 1.39 -3.33 6.66
CA HIS A 199 2.22 -2.13 6.74
C HIS A 199 2.60 -1.74 8.17
N LEU A 200 1.70 -1.95 9.14
CA LEU A 200 1.98 -1.71 10.55
C LEU A 200 2.93 -2.77 11.13
N LEU A 201 2.76 -4.03 10.72
CA LEU A 201 3.64 -5.12 11.13
C LEU A 201 5.09 -4.91 10.63
N GLU A 202 5.27 -4.50 9.36
CA GLU A 202 6.60 -4.16 8.81
C GLU A 202 7.30 -3.04 9.58
N ARG A 203 6.53 -2.14 10.18
CA ARG A 203 7.05 -1.05 11.00
C ARG A 203 7.22 -1.41 12.47
N PHE A 204 6.47 -2.38 12.95
CA PHE A 204 6.53 -2.79 14.35
C PHE A 204 7.67 -3.78 14.59
N PHE A 205 7.84 -4.76 13.69
CA PHE A 205 8.91 -5.74 13.78
C PHE A 205 10.17 -5.19 13.11
N ASP A 206 11.14 -4.77 13.93
CA ASP A 206 12.41 -4.17 13.51
C ASP A 206 13.55 -4.58 14.46
N ASP A 207 14.79 -4.21 14.12
CA ASP A 207 16.01 -4.52 14.89
C ASP A 207 16.39 -3.45 15.92
N VAL A 208 15.67 -2.33 16.00
CA VAL A 208 16.03 -1.18 16.85
C VAL A 208 15.60 -1.36 18.31
N GLY A 209 14.62 -2.22 18.54
CA GLY A 209 14.05 -2.44 19.87
C GLY A 209 12.98 -1.39 20.23
N ALA A 210 12.86 -1.04 21.51
CA ALA A 210 11.76 -0.20 21.97
C ALA A 210 11.86 1.26 21.52
N VAL A 211 10.84 1.74 20.81
CA VAL A 211 10.60 3.15 20.48
C VAL A 211 9.21 3.53 21.00
N PRO A 212 9.04 3.79 22.31
CA PRO A 212 7.73 3.75 22.98
C PRO A 212 6.63 4.62 22.37
N VAL A 213 6.96 5.81 21.87
CA VAL A 213 5.97 6.70 21.24
C VAL A 213 5.48 6.11 19.92
N THR A 214 6.41 5.69 19.07
CA THR A 214 6.09 5.09 17.76
C THR A 214 5.41 3.74 17.94
N ASP A 215 5.87 2.92 18.90
CA ASP A 215 5.19 1.65 19.28
C ASP A 215 3.74 1.88 19.69
N GLY A 216 3.51 2.82 20.62
CA GLY A 216 2.17 3.10 21.13
C GLY A 216 1.21 3.59 20.04
N MET A 217 1.67 4.43 19.12
CA MET A 217 0.88 4.86 17.97
C MET A 217 0.56 3.68 17.03
N ASN A 218 1.57 2.87 16.69
CA ASN A 218 1.43 1.72 15.81
C ASN A 218 0.43 0.71 16.36
N LEU A 219 0.63 0.27 17.61
CA LEU A 219 -0.25 -0.66 18.31
C LEU A 219 -1.69 -0.13 18.46
N SER A 220 -1.85 1.18 18.66
CA SER A 220 -3.19 1.80 18.73
C SER A 220 -3.93 1.73 17.41
N VAL A 221 -3.23 1.97 16.28
CA VAL A 221 -3.84 1.85 14.94
C VAL A 221 -4.19 0.40 14.62
N MET A 222 -3.31 -0.57 14.95
CA MET A 222 -3.60 -2.02 14.80
C MET A 222 -4.87 -2.43 15.56
N ARG A 223 -5.00 -2.02 16.85
CA ARG A 223 -6.21 -2.29 17.65
C ARG A 223 -7.46 -1.72 17.01
N THR A 224 -7.39 -0.50 16.48
CA THR A 224 -8.51 0.14 15.80
C THR A 224 -8.92 -0.62 14.55
N ILE A 225 -7.96 -0.99 13.69
CA ILE A 225 -8.21 -1.79 12.48
C ILE A 225 -8.88 -3.11 12.87
N ARG A 226 -8.33 -3.82 13.85
CA ARG A 226 -8.87 -5.09 14.33
C ARG A 226 -10.34 -4.96 14.84
N ALA A 227 -10.65 -3.86 15.51
CA ALA A 227 -12.00 -3.62 16.02
C ALA A 227 -13.00 -3.22 14.92
N GLU A 228 -12.56 -2.40 13.95
CA GLU A 228 -13.44 -1.85 12.91
C GLU A 228 -13.59 -2.77 11.70
N ALA A 229 -12.63 -3.67 11.43
CA ALA A 229 -12.67 -4.56 10.28
C ALA A 229 -13.92 -5.45 10.23
N PRO A 230 -14.32 -6.15 11.29
CA PRO A 230 -15.56 -6.92 11.28
C PRO A 230 -16.82 -6.05 11.10
N ARG A 231 -16.81 -4.82 11.66
CA ARG A 231 -17.94 -3.88 11.54
C ARG A 231 -18.12 -3.40 10.10
N VAL A 232 -17.03 -3.05 9.42
CA VAL A 232 -17.10 -2.56 8.03
C VAL A 232 -17.50 -3.66 7.04
N LEU A 233 -17.18 -4.93 7.36
CA LEU A 233 -17.61 -6.08 6.54
C LEU A 233 -19.08 -6.44 6.79
N ALA A 234 -19.54 -6.39 8.04
CA ALA A 234 -20.93 -6.66 8.40
C ALA A 234 -21.89 -5.53 7.99
N GLU A 235 -21.43 -4.28 8.06
CA GLU A 235 -22.20 -3.07 7.77
C GLU A 235 -21.44 -2.20 6.74
N PRO A 236 -21.45 -2.55 5.45
CA PRO A 236 -20.63 -1.87 4.42
C PRO A 236 -20.88 -0.36 4.28
N GLU A 237 -22.05 0.13 4.65
CA GLU A 237 -22.42 1.54 4.62
C GLU A 237 -22.30 2.25 5.98
N ASN A 238 -21.68 1.61 6.98
CA ASN A 238 -21.42 2.23 8.27
C ASN A 238 -20.33 3.30 8.11
N TYR A 239 -20.75 4.56 8.12
CA TYR A 239 -19.84 5.69 7.88
C TYR A 239 -18.69 5.75 8.87
N ASP A 240 -18.96 5.56 10.17
CA ASP A 240 -17.93 5.67 11.21
C ASP A 240 -16.87 4.57 11.09
N ALA A 241 -17.30 3.32 10.81
CA ALA A 241 -16.39 2.22 10.57
C ALA A 241 -15.53 2.46 9.32
N ARG A 242 -16.14 2.89 8.21
CA ARG A 242 -15.42 3.27 6.97
C ARG A 242 -14.46 4.44 7.20
N ALA A 243 -14.86 5.44 7.98
CA ALA A 243 -14.04 6.59 8.30
C ALA A 243 -12.80 6.20 9.12
N ASN A 244 -12.97 5.36 10.13
CA ASN A 244 -11.85 4.84 10.93
C ASN A 244 -10.88 4.01 10.09
N ILE A 245 -11.37 3.10 9.25
CA ILE A 245 -10.54 2.31 8.34
C ILE A 245 -9.82 3.21 7.31
N MET A 246 -10.51 4.19 6.72
CA MET A 246 -9.90 5.10 5.76
C MET A 246 -8.79 5.95 6.39
N TRP A 247 -9.01 6.45 7.60
CA TRP A 247 -8.00 7.23 8.33
C TRP A 247 -6.82 6.37 8.78
N ALA A 248 -7.07 5.15 9.27
CA ALA A 248 -6.04 4.19 9.63
C ALA A 248 -5.17 3.83 8.41
N GLY A 249 -5.77 3.57 7.24
CA GLY A 249 -5.04 3.26 6.00
C GLY A 249 -4.06 4.36 5.60
N MET A 250 -4.44 5.63 5.72
CA MET A 250 -3.54 6.75 5.48
C MET A 250 -2.37 6.74 6.47
N LEU A 251 -2.64 6.56 7.77
CA LEU A 251 -1.60 6.55 8.81
C LEU A 251 -0.61 5.40 8.63
N CYS A 252 -1.07 4.23 8.17
CA CYS A 252 -0.25 3.04 8.00
C CYS A 252 0.96 3.27 7.10
N HIS A 253 0.86 4.14 6.08
CA HIS A 253 1.94 4.29 5.08
C HIS A 253 2.44 5.75 4.91
N GLN A 254 1.91 6.69 5.67
CA GLN A 254 2.38 8.07 5.67
C GLN A 254 3.87 8.20 6.07
N GLY A 255 4.37 7.26 6.89
CA GLY A 255 5.74 7.19 7.38
C GLY A 255 5.91 7.55 8.86
N LEU A 256 4.94 8.21 9.50
CA LEU A 256 5.04 8.60 10.92
C LEU A 256 5.23 7.39 11.84
N LEU A 257 4.53 6.30 11.56
CA LEU A 257 4.52 5.09 12.40
C LEU A 257 5.79 4.21 12.24
N GLY A 258 6.73 4.61 11.37
CA GLY A 258 8.04 3.99 11.22
C GLY A 258 9.21 4.85 11.73
N MET A 259 8.93 6.02 12.33
CA MET A 259 10.00 6.94 12.73
C MET A 259 10.84 6.40 13.88
N GLY A 260 12.15 6.56 13.75
CA GLY A 260 13.14 6.08 14.71
C GLY A 260 13.45 4.60 14.63
N ARG A 261 13.15 3.95 13.46
CA ARG A 261 13.29 2.50 13.20
C ARG A 261 13.91 2.19 11.86
N HIS A 262 14.36 0.96 11.72
CA HIS A 262 14.66 0.32 10.44
C HIS A 262 13.47 -0.57 10.07
N GLU A 263 12.51 -0.04 9.31
CA GLU A 263 11.34 -0.81 8.85
C GLU A 263 11.79 -2.09 8.10
N ASP A 264 11.09 -3.23 8.27
CA ASP A 264 11.55 -4.53 7.73
C ASP A 264 11.38 -4.67 6.21
N TRP A 265 10.14 -4.64 5.73
CA TRP A 265 9.78 -4.77 4.31
C TRP A 265 10.20 -6.08 3.64
N ALA A 266 10.50 -7.12 4.41
CA ALA A 266 10.82 -8.43 3.86
C ALA A 266 9.58 -9.09 3.26
N THR A 267 8.48 -9.12 4.01
CA THR A 267 7.25 -9.80 3.57
C THR A 267 6.62 -9.13 2.36
N HIS A 268 6.60 -7.79 2.30
CA HIS A 268 6.18 -7.07 1.08
C HIS A 268 7.11 -7.37 -0.10
N GLY A 269 8.40 -7.60 0.14
CA GLY A 269 9.32 -8.03 -0.90
C GLY A 269 8.95 -9.39 -1.47
N LEU A 270 8.68 -10.35 -0.60
CA LEU A 270 8.23 -11.70 -1.00
C LEU A 270 6.90 -11.64 -1.76
N GLU A 271 5.95 -10.81 -1.29
CA GLU A 271 4.65 -10.68 -1.95
C GLU A 271 4.75 -10.01 -3.32
N HIS A 272 5.64 -9.04 -3.50
CA HIS A 272 5.84 -8.42 -4.81
C HIS A 272 6.29 -9.42 -5.87
N GLU A 273 7.15 -10.39 -5.51
CA GLU A 273 7.55 -11.46 -6.43
C GLU A 273 6.39 -12.42 -6.69
N LEU A 274 5.59 -12.77 -5.67
CA LEU A 274 4.39 -13.59 -5.84
C LEU A 274 3.39 -12.93 -6.80
N SER A 275 3.10 -11.64 -6.61
CA SER A 275 2.21 -10.88 -7.51
C SER A 275 2.81 -10.61 -8.90
N ALA A 276 4.13 -10.66 -9.05
CA ALA A 276 4.78 -10.59 -10.35
C ALA A 276 4.69 -11.94 -11.09
N TYR A 277 4.82 -13.04 -10.36
CA TYR A 277 4.68 -14.41 -10.86
C TYR A 277 3.23 -14.70 -11.28
N ASP A 278 2.27 -14.38 -10.42
CA ASP A 278 0.84 -14.51 -10.72
C ASP A 278 0.13 -13.15 -10.51
N THR A 279 -0.10 -12.44 -11.60
CA THR A 279 -0.74 -11.12 -11.60
C THR A 279 -2.22 -11.14 -11.18
N THR A 280 -2.83 -12.30 -11.01
CA THR A 280 -4.20 -12.47 -10.51
C THR A 280 -4.27 -12.39 -8.98
N VAL A 281 -3.14 -12.61 -8.30
CA VAL A 281 -3.04 -12.51 -6.84
C VAL A 281 -3.25 -11.07 -6.41
N THR A 282 -4.27 -10.86 -5.58
CA THR A 282 -4.51 -9.56 -4.94
C THR A 282 -3.48 -9.35 -3.83
N HIS A 283 -2.80 -8.20 -3.81
CA HIS A 283 -1.69 -7.90 -2.90
C HIS A 283 -1.97 -8.24 -1.43
N GLY A 284 -3.11 -7.77 -0.86
CA GLY A 284 -3.48 -8.10 0.51
C GLY A 284 -3.76 -9.60 0.75
N ALA A 285 -4.17 -10.34 -0.28
CA ALA A 285 -4.35 -11.79 -0.17
C ALA A 285 -3.01 -12.53 -0.13
N GLY A 286 -2.05 -12.14 -0.98
CA GLY A 286 -0.68 -12.65 -0.90
C GLY A 286 -0.02 -12.37 0.45
N LEU A 287 -0.18 -11.14 0.97
CA LEU A 287 0.32 -10.78 2.29
C LEU A 287 -0.32 -11.59 3.42
N ALA A 288 -1.62 -11.93 3.31
CA ALA A 288 -2.31 -12.73 4.33
C ALA A 288 -1.73 -14.14 4.47
N CYS A 289 -1.24 -14.73 3.36
CA CYS A 289 -0.56 -16.02 3.36
C CYS A 289 0.89 -15.88 3.90
N LEU A 290 1.63 -14.91 3.38
CA LEU A 290 3.07 -14.80 3.61
C LEU A 290 3.42 -14.22 4.98
N PHE A 291 2.62 -13.29 5.52
CA PHE A 291 3.00 -12.62 6.77
C PHE A 291 3.04 -13.57 7.97
N PRO A 292 2.01 -14.42 8.21
CA PRO A 292 2.09 -15.41 9.29
C PRO A 292 3.23 -16.41 9.12
N ALA A 293 3.55 -16.83 7.89
CA ALA A 293 4.68 -17.72 7.61
C ALA A 293 6.03 -17.03 7.90
N TRP A 294 6.19 -15.77 7.50
CA TRP A 294 7.36 -14.99 7.86
C TRP A 294 7.48 -14.82 9.38
N MET A 295 6.40 -14.49 10.07
CA MET A 295 6.39 -14.36 11.53
C MET A 295 6.86 -15.66 12.20
N GLU A 296 6.36 -16.81 11.75
CA GLU A 296 6.74 -18.13 12.25
C GLU A 296 8.21 -18.46 11.97
N TYR A 297 8.75 -18.00 10.85
CA TYR A 297 10.16 -18.21 10.50
C TYR A 297 11.13 -17.35 11.31
N VAL A 298 10.71 -16.16 11.77
CA VAL A 298 11.62 -15.18 12.38
C VAL A 298 11.39 -14.95 13.87
N TYR A 299 10.32 -15.47 14.49
CA TYR A 299 9.95 -15.11 15.88
C TYR A 299 11.05 -15.41 16.90
N ASP A 300 11.86 -16.43 16.67
CA ASP A 300 12.96 -16.84 17.52
C ASP A 300 14.03 -15.75 17.71
N ALA A 301 14.15 -14.82 16.77
CA ALA A 301 15.07 -13.69 16.88
C ALA A 301 14.72 -12.74 18.03
N ASN A 302 13.41 -12.57 18.32
CA ASN A 302 12.94 -11.76 19.46
C ASN A 302 11.52 -12.16 19.86
N PRO A 303 11.30 -13.32 20.55
CA PRO A 303 9.97 -13.77 20.95
C PRO A 303 9.20 -12.76 21.81
N ALA A 304 9.92 -11.96 22.62
CA ALA A 304 9.30 -10.96 23.48
C ALA A 304 8.59 -9.85 22.69
N ARG A 305 9.06 -9.54 21.48
CA ARG A 305 8.43 -8.55 20.60
C ARG A 305 7.10 -9.08 20.05
N PHE A 306 7.03 -10.35 19.70
CA PHE A 306 5.81 -11.03 19.28
C PHE A 306 4.80 -11.15 20.43
N ALA A 307 5.26 -11.54 21.62
CA ALA A 307 4.39 -11.60 22.80
C ALA A 307 3.81 -10.22 23.14
N GLN A 308 4.63 -9.15 23.12
CA GLN A 308 4.15 -7.77 23.31
C GLN A 308 3.05 -7.41 22.29
N TYR A 309 3.26 -7.73 21.02
CA TYR A 309 2.25 -7.54 19.98
C TYR A 309 0.95 -8.28 20.29
N GLY A 310 1.05 -9.55 20.71
CA GLY A 310 -0.10 -10.36 21.10
C GLY A 310 -0.89 -9.76 22.27
N TYR A 311 -0.17 -9.32 23.31
CA TYR A 311 -0.81 -8.70 24.49
C TYR A 311 -1.50 -7.38 24.13
N GLU A 312 -0.84 -6.54 23.38
CA GLU A 312 -1.31 -5.18 23.09
C GLU A 312 -2.38 -5.13 22.00
N VAL A 313 -2.30 -5.98 20.99
CA VAL A 313 -3.22 -5.94 19.83
C VAL A 313 -4.39 -6.91 20.03
N PHE A 314 -4.11 -8.13 20.48
CA PHE A 314 -5.13 -9.17 20.64
C PHE A 314 -5.67 -9.29 22.05
N GLY A 315 -5.01 -8.71 23.04
CA GLY A 315 -5.41 -8.79 24.42
C GLY A 315 -5.11 -10.15 25.07
N LEU A 316 -4.09 -10.85 24.55
CA LEU A 316 -3.64 -12.11 25.12
C LEU A 316 -3.12 -11.90 26.54
N ALA A 317 -3.35 -12.89 27.40
CA ALA A 317 -2.81 -12.87 28.76
C ALA A 317 -1.44 -13.57 28.78
N PRO A 318 -0.41 -12.99 29.44
CA PRO A 318 0.89 -13.65 29.59
C PRO A 318 0.75 -15.01 30.29
N THR A 319 1.30 -16.06 29.70
CA THR A 319 1.30 -17.41 30.28
C THR A 319 2.51 -17.66 31.19
N GLY A 320 3.56 -16.85 31.04
CA GLY A 320 4.87 -17.04 31.66
C GLY A 320 5.87 -17.81 30.78
N ASP A 321 5.43 -18.30 29.63
CA ASP A 321 6.25 -18.88 28.57
C ASP A 321 6.20 -17.93 27.34
N ILE A 322 7.29 -17.20 27.16
CA ILE A 322 7.37 -16.13 26.15
C ILE A 322 7.33 -16.67 24.71
N GLU A 323 7.84 -17.88 24.48
CA GLU A 323 7.79 -18.53 23.16
C GLU A 323 6.37 -18.96 22.83
N SER A 324 5.66 -19.56 23.79
CA SER A 324 4.25 -19.90 23.66
C SER A 324 3.38 -18.67 23.42
N ASP A 325 3.65 -17.56 24.13
CA ASP A 325 2.94 -16.31 23.95
C ASP A 325 3.19 -15.69 22.57
N ALA A 326 4.44 -15.80 22.05
CA ALA A 326 4.79 -15.36 20.70
C ALA A 326 4.04 -16.17 19.62
N LEU A 327 4.05 -17.48 19.72
CA LEU A 327 3.33 -18.36 18.79
C LEU A 327 1.83 -18.11 18.80
N SER A 328 1.26 -17.89 19.99
CA SER A 328 -0.17 -17.50 20.13
C SER A 328 -0.49 -16.19 19.41
N ALA A 329 0.42 -15.22 19.43
CA ALA A 329 0.24 -13.95 18.70
C ALA A 329 0.27 -14.14 17.16
N ILE A 330 1.09 -15.08 16.68
CA ILE A 330 1.15 -15.45 15.25
C ILE A 330 -0.16 -16.12 14.83
N ASP A 331 -0.65 -17.07 15.63
CA ASP A 331 -1.93 -17.75 15.39
C ASP A 331 -3.10 -16.78 15.37
N GLU A 332 -3.16 -15.83 16.29
CA GLU A 332 -4.19 -14.77 16.31
C GLU A 332 -4.12 -13.89 15.05
N THR A 333 -2.94 -13.62 14.52
CA THR A 333 -2.78 -12.88 13.25
C THR A 333 -3.35 -13.67 12.08
N ARG A 334 -3.02 -14.97 11.97
CA ARG A 334 -3.56 -15.88 10.96
C ARG A 334 -5.10 -15.96 11.06
N MET A 335 -5.63 -16.14 12.28
CA MET A 335 -7.07 -16.16 12.53
C MET A 335 -7.75 -14.83 12.21
N PHE A 336 -7.10 -13.70 12.47
CA PHE A 336 -7.63 -12.39 12.10
C PHE A 336 -7.79 -12.28 10.59
N PHE A 337 -6.78 -12.61 9.78
CA PHE A 337 -6.88 -12.58 8.33
C PHE A 337 -7.93 -13.57 7.80
N ALA A 338 -7.98 -14.80 8.34
CA ALA A 338 -9.03 -15.75 8.02
C ALA A 338 -10.44 -15.24 8.32
N SER A 339 -10.62 -14.52 9.44
CA SER A 339 -11.92 -13.95 9.83
C SER A 339 -12.39 -12.85 8.87
N LEU A 340 -11.49 -12.24 8.11
CA LEU A 340 -11.80 -11.28 7.05
C LEU A 340 -12.14 -11.96 5.72
N GLY A 341 -12.02 -13.29 5.64
CA GLY A 341 -12.20 -14.06 4.41
C GLY A 341 -11.00 -13.99 3.46
N MET A 342 -9.81 -13.71 4.00
CA MET A 342 -8.58 -13.79 3.24
C MET A 342 -8.06 -15.24 3.19
N PRO A 343 -7.39 -15.66 2.11
CA PRO A 343 -6.66 -16.92 2.08
C PRO A 343 -5.54 -16.87 3.13
N ILE A 344 -5.26 -18.02 3.74
CA ILE A 344 -4.23 -18.15 4.78
C ILE A 344 -3.11 -19.10 4.39
N SER A 345 -3.17 -19.64 3.18
CA SER A 345 -2.11 -20.45 2.58
C SER A 345 -1.97 -20.15 1.07
N LEU A 346 -0.78 -20.39 0.54
CA LEU A 346 -0.52 -20.27 -0.90
C LEU A 346 -1.30 -21.31 -1.71
N GLY A 347 -1.65 -22.46 -1.09
CA GLY A 347 -2.52 -23.46 -1.70
C GLY A 347 -3.90 -22.90 -2.07
N GLU A 348 -4.46 -22.02 -1.27
CA GLU A 348 -5.71 -21.32 -1.56
C GLU A 348 -5.57 -20.30 -2.72
N LEU A 349 -4.36 -19.90 -3.05
CA LEU A 349 -4.03 -19.04 -4.21
C LEU A 349 -3.59 -19.86 -5.44
N GLY A 350 -3.58 -21.20 -5.36
CA GLY A 350 -3.24 -22.08 -6.47
C GLY A 350 -1.78 -22.53 -6.54
N LEU A 351 -0.98 -22.18 -5.52
CA LEU A 351 0.38 -22.69 -5.35
C LEU A 351 0.38 -23.81 -4.31
N ASP A 352 0.56 -25.06 -4.77
CA ASP A 352 0.55 -26.26 -3.95
C ASP A 352 1.89 -27.02 -3.99
N GLU A 353 1.95 -28.17 -3.36
CA GLU A 353 3.16 -29.01 -3.28
C GLU A 353 3.71 -29.41 -4.68
N ASP A 354 2.87 -29.45 -5.71
CA ASP A 354 3.25 -29.89 -7.06
C ASP A 354 3.96 -28.76 -7.86
N ASN A 355 3.68 -27.47 -7.56
CA ASN A 355 4.14 -26.33 -8.36
C ASN A 355 4.96 -25.29 -7.58
N ILE A 356 5.01 -25.36 -6.26
CA ILE A 356 5.70 -24.34 -5.43
C ILE A 356 7.20 -24.23 -5.74
N GLU A 357 7.88 -25.33 -5.99
CA GLU A 357 9.32 -25.31 -6.26
C GLU A 357 9.64 -24.65 -7.61
N ASP A 358 8.79 -24.81 -8.61
CA ASP A 358 8.92 -24.11 -9.89
C ASP A 358 8.68 -22.59 -9.71
N ALA A 359 7.65 -22.22 -8.94
CA ALA A 359 7.37 -20.84 -8.61
C ALA A 359 8.52 -20.17 -7.82
N ILE A 360 9.08 -20.86 -6.81
CA ILE A 360 10.24 -20.39 -6.06
C ILE A 360 11.45 -20.17 -6.98
N ALA A 361 11.69 -21.12 -7.90
CA ALA A 361 12.81 -21.01 -8.85
C ALA A 361 12.70 -19.77 -9.77
N GLU A 362 11.48 -19.31 -10.08
CA GLU A 362 11.24 -18.08 -10.84
C GLU A 362 11.29 -16.81 -9.96
N MET A 363 10.74 -16.84 -8.74
CA MET A 363 10.64 -15.69 -7.86
C MET A 363 11.97 -15.30 -7.18
N ILE A 364 12.81 -16.26 -6.78
CA ILE A 364 14.05 -15.98 -6.03
C ILE A 364 15.07 -15.14 -6.80
N PRO A 365 15.32 -15.37 -8.10
CA PRO A 365 16.24 -14.51 -8.87
C PRO A 365 15.83 -13.04 -8.89
N THR A 366 14.53 -12.76 -9.11
CA THR A 366 13.99 -11.39 -9.15
C THR A 366 13.97 -10.75 -7.76
N LEU A 367 13.66 -11.50 -6.71
CA LEU A 367 13.78 -11.05 -5.33
C LEU A 367 15.22 -10.60 -5.02
N ARG A 368 16.23 -11.39 -5.42
CA ARG A 368 17.63 -11.05 -5.23
C ARG A 368 18.02 -9.77 -5.96
N GLU A 369 17.53 -9.55 -7.18
CA GLU A 369 17.77 -8.34 -7.94
C GLU A 369 17.11 -7.12 -7.28
N ASN A 370 15.88 -7.25 -6.79
CA ASN A 370 15.09 -6.18 -6.21
C ASN A 370 15.53 -5.79 -4.79
N LYS A 371 15.89 -6.76 -3.95
CA LYS A 371 16.17 -6.55 -2.51
C LYS A 371 17.66 -6.67 -2.16
N GLY A 372 18.45 -7.39 -2.95
CA GLY A 372 19.81 -7.79 -2.57
C GLY A 372 19.81 -8.90 -1.53
N GLU A 373 21.00 -9.25 -1.02
CA GLU A 373 21.18 -10.29 -0.02
C GLU A 373 22.29 -9.89 0.95
N PRO A 374 22.09 -9.93 2.28
CA PRO A 374 20.82 -10.24 2.96
C PRO A 374 19.80 -9.11 2.92
N PHE A 375 18.52 -9.43 3.12
CA PHE A 375 17.42 -8.47 3.20
C PHE A 375 16.64 -8.60 4.52
N GLY A 376 15.68 -7.68 4.76
CA GLY A 376 14.95 -7.59 6.03
C GLY A 376 15.74 -6.88 7.12
N SER A 377 15.07 -6.34 8.14
CA SER A 377 15.69 -5.69 9.28
C SER A 377 15.56 -6.50 10.56
N PHE A 378 14.38 -7.04 10.85
CA PHE A 378 14.11 -7.80 12.07
C PHE A 378 15.01 -9.03 12.21
N LYS A 379 15.11 -9.81 11.14
CA LYS A 379 16.07 -10.90 10.94
C LYS A 379 16.65 -10.76 9.55
N LYS A 380 17.97 -10.81 9.42
CA LYS A 380 18.63 -10.78 8.12
C LYS A 380 18.38 -12.11 7.40
N LEU A 381 17.70 -12.04 6.27
CA LEU A 381 17.26 -13.19 5.49
C LEU A 381 18.15 -13.39 4.25
N THR A 382 18.46 -14.64 3.95
CA THR A 382 19.06 -15.08 2.69
C THR A 382 17.97 -15.47 1.69
N MET A 383 18.37 -15.81 0.45
CA MET A 383 17.43 -16.33 -0.54
C MET A 383 16.92 -17.73 -0.20
N GLU A 384 17.72 -18.54 0.52
CA GLU A 384 17.29 -19.82 1.07
C GLU A 384 16.21 -19.63 2.14
N ASP A 385 16.35 -18.64 3.02
CA ASP A 385 15.34 -18.29 4.02
C ASP A 385 14.03 -17.85 3.33
N ALA A 386 14.12 -17.06 2.25
CA ALA A 386 12.96 -16.65 1.46
C ALA A 386 12.22 -17.85 0.85
N ALA A 387 12.96 -18.81 0.28
CA ALA A 387 12.39 -20.04 -0.27
C ALA A 387 11.67 -20.85 0.82
N GLU A 388 12.25 -20.91 2.03
CA GLU A 388 11.64 -21.63 3.15
C GLU A 388 10.36 -20.94 3.64
N ILE A 389 10.31 -19.61 3.67
CA ILE A 389 9.11 -18.85 4.02
C ILE A 389 7.97 -19.14 3.02
N TYR A 390 8.26 -19.23 1.70
CA TYR A 390 7.25 -19.62 0.72
C TYR A 390 6.71 -21.03 0.98
N ARG A 391 7.59 -22.02 1.34
CA ARG A 391 7.16 -23.36 1.70
C ARG A 391 6.31 -23.40 2.97
N LEU A 392 6.67 -22.61 3.98
CA LEU A 392 5.88 -22.50 5.22
C LEU A 392 4.50 -21.87 4.99
N ALA A 393 4.33 -21.13 3.91
CA ALA A 393 3.06 -20.49 3.56
C ALA A 393 2.10 -21.43 2.78
N LEU A 394 2.50 -22.69 2.46
CA LEU A 394 1.62 -23.70 1.86
C LEU A 394 0.58 -24.18 2.88
#